data_9a6f74d14cf692b0d25bd560751b9120
#
_entry.id   9a6f74d14cf692b0d25bd560751b9120
#
_cell.length_a   1.000
_cell.length_b   1.000
_cell.length_c   1.000
_cell.angle_alpha   90.00
_cell.angle_beta   90.00
_cell.angle_gamma   90.00
#
_symmetry.space_group_name_H-M   'P 1'
#
loop_
_entity.id
_entity.type
_entity.pdbx_description
1 polymer ?
#
loop_
_entity_poly.entity_id
_entity_poly.type
_entity_poly.pdbx_seq_one_letter_code
_entity_poly.pdbx_strand_id
1 'polypeptide(L)'
;ECTIIDHGFEQGWVKPEPPKERTGKTVAVIGSGPAGLACAQQLNRAGHTVTVYEKNDRAGGLLMYGIPHYKLRKEKVQRRVDQLAAEGIEFVFGCCVGKNVTANELRERHDAVVLAIGAETPRDLPVDGRDLDGIHFAMEFLPQQNRANWGDEDVAALHPQQKPLTARDKKVIVIGGGDTGSDCIGTSLRQGAQSVVNFELMSHPPEDRVEGNPWPQWARIYRRSSSVEEMEETGGAVHYCIMTTRFKGADGRVTGLETVDVDWSNGKPEKVPGSEKHWDCDLVLLAMGFLGPRQELVEQFDLETDQRSNIVTDGCKMSSQDGVFAAGDCRRGQSLVVWGIAEGREVARCVDEYLLQQTSLLPEVRLDRFDY
;
A
#
# COMPACT_ATOMS: atom_id res chain seq x y z
N GLU A 1 -10.96 -3.60 19.04
CA GLU A 1 -10.44 -2.23 18.81
C GLU A 1 -11.43 -1.39 17.99
N CYS A 2 -11.93 -1.88 16.85
CA CYS A 2 -12.88 -1.14 16.00
C CYS A 2 -14.11 -0.68 16.78
N THR A 3 -14.74 -1.58 17.54
CA THR A 3 -15.92 -1.28 18.37
C THR A 3 -15.63 -0.20 19.43
N ILE A 4 -14.45 -0.23 20.04
CA ILE A 4 -14.04 0.76 21.06
C ILE A 4 -13.91 2.14 20.43
N ILE A 5 -13.23 2.24 19.28
CA ILE A 5 -13.02 3.53 18.62
C ILE A 5 -14.32 4.08 18.02
N ASP A 6 -15.19 3.22 17.50
CA ASP A 6 -16.52 3.62 17.01
C ASP A 6 -17.35 4.21 18.15
N HIS A 7 -17.40 3.52 19.29
CA HIS A 7 -18.06 4.03 20.49
C HIS A 7 -17.47 5.37 20.93
N GLY A 8 -16.13 5.53 20.89
CA GLY A 8 -15.47 6.80 21.21
C GLY A 8 -15.92 7.96 20.31
N PHE A 9 -16.14 7.71 19.02
CA PHE A 9 -16.69 8.71 18.12
C PHE A 9 -18.17 8.99 18.38
N GLU A 10 -18.99 7.97 18.63
CA GLU A 10 -20.42 8.11 18.95
C GLU A 10 -20.65 8.91 20.23
N GLN A 11 -19.82 8.72 21.24
CA GLN A 11 -19.87 9.46 22.50
C GLN A 11 -19.21 10.84 22.45
N GLY A 12 -18.60 11.23 21.31
CA GLY A 12 -17.90 12.50 21.16
C GLY A 12 -16.58 12.60 21.95
N TRP A 13 -16.02 11.46 22.39
CA TRP A 13 -14.72 11.42 23.05
C TRP A 13 -13.59 11.63 22.07
N VAL A 14 -13.76 11.12 20.85
CA VAL A 14 -12.85 11.39 19.74
C VAL A 14 -13.39 12.58 18.95
N LYS A 15 -12.75 13.72 19.10
CA LYS A 15 -13.12 14.99 18.49
C LYS A 15 -11.91 15.70 17.91
N PRO A 16 -12.10 16.68 17.01
CA PRO A 16 -11.00 17.52 16.53
C PRO A 16 -10.29 18.25 17.67
N GLU A 17 -8.97 18.27 17.64
CA GLU A 17 -8.12 18.96 18.61
C GLU A 17 -7.15 19.90 17.87
N PRO A 18 -7.64 21.08 17.41
CA PRO A 18 -6.78 22.06 16.77
C PRO A 18 -5.72 22.58 17.74
N PRO A 19 -4.52 22.96 17.28
CA PRO A 19 -3.49 23.54 18.13
C PRO A 19 -3.95 24.85 18.73
N LYS A 20 -3.55 25.13 19.96
CA LYS A 20 -3.88 26.40 20.65
C LYS A 20 -3.13 27.58 20.04
N GLU A 21 -1.90 27.34 19.64
CA GLU A 21 -1.00 28.35 19.08
C GLU A 21 -0.32 27.81 17.84
N ARG A 22 -0.01 28.68 16.88
CA ARG A 22 0.75 28.34 15.67
C ARG A 22 2.21 28.75 15.82
N THR A 23 3.10 27.87 15.38
CA THR A 23 4.56 28.11 15.42
C THR A 23 5.03 29.09 14.33
N GLY A 24 4.20 29.37 13.34
CA GLY A 24 4.58 30.11 12.13
C GLY A 24 5.33 29.27 11.11
N LYS A 25 5.65 28.01 11.40
CA LYS A 25 6.31 27.08 10.49
C LYS A 25 5.33 26.32 9.62
N THR A 26 5.72 26.06 8.37
CA THR A 26 4.91 25.42 7.34
C THR A 26 5.51 24.09 6.91
N VAL A 27 4.71 23.05 6.77
CA VAL A 27 5.16 21.71 6.35
C VAL A 27 4.31 21.17 5.21
N ALA A 28 4.96 20.73 4.13
CA ALA A 28 4.33 19.94 3.09
C ALA A 28 4.42 18.45 3.43
N VAL A 29 3.30 17.74 3.43
CA VAL A 29 3.26 16.27 3.50
C VAL A 29 2.79 15.74 2.15
N ILE A 30 3.64 14.96 1.48
CA ILE A 30 3.34 14.41 0.16
C ILE A 30 2.85 12.98 0.32
N GLY A 31 1.57 12.76 0.00
CA GLY A 31 0.85 11.50 0.18
C GLY A 31 0.03 11.47 1.47
N SER A 32 -1.21 11.02 1.32
CA SER A 32 -2.22 10.93 2.38
C SER A 32 -2.48 9.51 2.86
N GLY A 33 -1.54 8.59 2.64
CA GLY A 33 -1.60 7.25 3.22
C GLY A 33 -1.44 7.27 4.75
N PRO A 34 -1.42 6.09 5.41
CA PRO A 34 -1.32 6.00 6.87
C PRO A 34 -0.17 6.80 7.48
N ALA A 35 1.01 6.77 6.85
CA ALA A 35 2.20 7.50 7.31
C ALA A 35 1.98 9.02 7.20
N GLY A 36 1.49 9.50 6.05
CA GLY A 36 1.26 10.92 5.82
C GLY A 36 0.19 11.50 6.73
N LEU A 37 -0.95 10.81 6.89
CA LEU A 37 -2.02 11.26 7.79
C LEU A 37 -1.57 11.30 9.26
N ALA A 38 -0.79 10.29 9.71
CA ALA A 38 -0.27 10.25 11.07
C ALA A 38 0.77 11.37 11.31
N CYS A 39 1.65 11.63 10.34
CA CYS A 39 2.61 12.71 10.37
C CYS A 39 1.91 14.08 10.41
N ALA A 40 0.99 14.32 9.49
CA ALA A 40 0.26 15.57 9.39
C ALA A 40 -0.50 15.92 10.68
N GLN A 41 -1.16 14.93 11.31
CA GLN A 41 -1.86 15.16 12.57
C GLN A 41 -0.92 15.59 13.70
N GLN A 42 0.20 14.89 13.87
CA GLN A 42 1.15 15.22 14.95
C GLN A 42 1.77 16.60 14.73
N LEU A 43 2.21 16.92 13.52
CA LEU A 43 2.77 18.24 13.18
C LEU A 43 1.76 19.36 13.38
N ASN A 44 0.51 19.15 12.95
CA ASN A 44 -0.54 20.15 13.18
C ASN A 44 -0.80 20.37 14.67
N ARG A 45 -0.85 19.29 15.48
CA ARG A 45 -1.02 19.39 16.95
C ARG A 45 0.17 20.06 17.64
N ALA A 46 1.39 19.94 17.09
CA ALA A 46 2.57 20.67 17.54
C ALA A 46 2.51 22.17 17.20
N GLY A 47 1.55 22.61 16.39
CA GLY A 47 1.31 24.00 16.04
C GLY A 47 1.79 24.40 14.64
N HIS A 48 2.35 23.48 13.86
CA HIS A 48 2.78 23.80 12.49
C HIS A 48 1.57 23.93 11.55
N THR A 49 1.71 24.71 10.50
CA THR A 49 0.74 24.76 9.40
C THR A 49 1.06 23.66 8.42
N VAL A 50 0.14 22.71 8.26
CA VAL A 50 0.38 21.50 7.47
C VAL A 50 -0.53 21.47 6.25
N THR A 51 0.08 21.27 5.07
CA THR A 51 -0.62 21.01 3.81
C THR A 51 -0.28 19.60 3.33
N VAL A 52 -1.30 18.76 3.11
CA VAL A 52 -1.17 17.41 2.58
C VAL A 52 -1.48 17.42 1.09
N TYR A 53 -0.51 17.06 0.26
CA TYR A 53 -0.66 16.95 -1.19
C TYR A 53 -0.97 15.50 -1.56
N GLU A 54 -2.14 15.27 -2.14
CA GLU A 54 -2.62 13.95 -2.56
C GLU A 54 -2.91 13.94 -4.06
N LYS A 55 -2.35 12.97 -4.77
CA LYS A 55 -2.54 12.81 -6.22
C LYS A 55 -3.96 12.39 -6.62
N ASN A 56 -4.64 11.67 -5.74
CA ASN A 56 -6.01 11.22 -5.94
C ASN A 56 -7.02 12.28 -5.48
N ASP A 57 -8.28 12.02 -5.76
CA ASP A 57 -9.43 12.85 -5.39
C ASP A 57 -9.86 12.70 -3.92
N ARG A 58 -9.31 11.69 -3.20
CA ARG A 58 -9.60 11.42 -1.77
C ARG A 58 -8.35 11.05 -1.02
N ALA A 59 -8.30 11.39 0.26
CA ALA A 59 -7.22 10.99 1.16
C ALA A 59 -7.38 9.54 1.64
N GLY A 60 -6.26 8.93 2.07
CA GLY A 60 -6.22 7.62 2.68
C GLY A 60 -5.27 6.63 2.00
N GLY A 61 -4.78 6.94 0.78
CA GLY A 61 -3.88 6.06 0.04
C GLY A 61 -4.46 4.66 -0.12
N LEU A 62 -3.73 3.61 0.25
CA LEU A 62 -4.21 2.22 0.16
C LEU A 62 -5.40 1.92 1.08
N LEU A 63 -5.63 2.66 2.15
CA LEU A 63 -6.83 2.52 2.97
C LEU A 63 -8.09 2.86 2.18
N MET A 64 -7.99 3.80 1.26
CA MET A 64 -9.09 4.25 0.40
C MET A 64 -9.20 3.41 -0.87
N TYR A 65 -8.08 3.19 -1.57
CA TYR A 65 -8.08 2.65 -2.94
C TYR A 65 -7.56 1.21 -3.06
N GLY A 66 -6.75 0.71 -2.11
CA GLY A 66 -6.19 -0.64 -2.14
C GLY A 66 -7.08 -1.64 -1.41
N ILE A 67 -7.19 -1.50 -0.10
CA ILE A 67 -7.95 -2.43 0.76
C ILE A 67 -9.42 -2.45 0.33
N PRO A 68 -10.04 -3.61 0.09
CA PRO A 68 -11.44 -3.69 -0.31
C PRO A 68 -12.41 -3.18 0.76
N HIS A 69 -13.55 -2.63 0.31
CA HIS A 69 -14.58 -2.06 1.20
C HIS A 69 -15.10 -3.07 2.24
N TYR A 70 -15.19 -4.35 1.89
CA TYR A 70 -15.66 -5.39 2.82
C TYR A 70 -14.67 -5.68 3.97
N LYS A 71 -13.37 -5.36 3.80
CA LYS A 71 -12.34 -5.44 4.86
C LYS A 71 -12.23 -4.13 5.65
N LEU A 72 -12.33 -2.98 4.96
CA LEU A 72 -12.22 -1.66 5.58
C LEU A 72 -13.25 -0.71 4.95
N ARG A 73 -14.31 -0.43 5.69
CA ARG A 73 -15.36 0.52 5.30
C ARG A 73 -14.79 1.91 5.14
N LYS A 74 -15.00 2.52 3.96
CA LYS A 74 -14.36 3.79 3.58
C LYS A 74 -14.83 4.98 4.41
N GLU A 75 -16.04 4.90 4.94
CA GLU A 75 -16.59 5.90 5.86
C GLU A 75 -15.75 6.04 7.14
N LYS A 76 -15.07 4.95 7.57
CA LYS A 76 -14.13 5.00 8.70
C LYS A 76 -12.87 5.78 8.37
N VAL A 77 -12.39 5.66 7.14
CA VAL A 77 -11.24 6.44 6.64
C VAL A 77 -11.65 7.90 6.50
N GLN A 78 -12.78 8.16 5.84
CA GLN A 78 -13.30 9.53 5.64
C GLN A 78 -13.53 10.24 6.98
N ARG A 79 -14.19 9.60 7.95
CA ARG A 79 -14.38 10.13 9.30
C ARG A 79 -13.07 10.62 9.94
N ARG A 80 -11.97 9.87 9.74
CA ARG A 80 -10.64 10.29 10.24
C ARG A 80 -10.10 11.48 9.46
N VAL A 81 -10.26 11.51 8.15
CA VAL A 81 -9.84 12.64 7.30
C VAL A 81 -10.60 13.90 7.67
N ASP A 82 -11.92 13.81 7.88
CA ASP A 82 -12.77 14.92 8.29
C ASP A 82 -12.33 15.49 9.66
N GLN A 83 -11.97 14.61 10.60
CA GLN A 83 -11.41 15.04 11.88
C GLN A 83 -10.09 15.83 11.68
N LEU A 84 -9.18 15.35 10.83
CA LEU A 84 -7.91 16.03 10.57
C LEU A 84 -8.12 17.40 9.89
N ALA A 85 -9.05 17.46 8.95
CA ALA A 85 -9.43 18.73 8.31
C ALA A 85 -10.02 19.72 9.33
N ALA A 86 -10.88 19.24 10.23
CA ALA A 86 -11.42 20.04 11.32
C ALA A 86 -10.37 20.46 12.37
N GLU A 87 -9.25 19.74 12.48
CA GLU A 87 -8.08 20.15 13.28
C GLU A 87 -7.26 21.26 12.58
N GLY A 88 -7.56 21.60 11.31
CA GLY A 88 -6.92 22.69 10.55
C GLY A 88 -5.80 22.22 9.60
N ILE A 89 -5.77 20.94 9.24
CA ILE A 89 -4.90 20.43 8.18
C ILE A 89 -5.54 20.73 6.83
N GLU A 90 -4.76 21.31 5.91
CA GLU A 90 -5.17 21.54 4.53
C GLU A 90 -4.90 20.32 3.66
N PHE A 91 -5.88 19.93 2.82
CA PHE A 91 -5.72 18.86 1.83
C PHE A 91 -5.81 19.42 0.41
N VAL A 92 -4.80 19.17 -0.41
CA VAL A 92 -4.77 19.52 -1.83
C VAL A 92 -4.88 18.24 -2.65
N PHE A 93 -6.11 17.95 -3.10
CA PHE A 93 -6.42 16.75 -3.89
C PHE A 93 -6.13 16.94 -5.39
N GLY A 94 -5.97 15.84 -6.12
CA GLY A 94 -5.66 15.85 -7.54
C GLY A 94 -4.28 16.44 -7.86
N CYS A 95 -3.45 16.61 -6.85
CA CYS A 95 -2.12 17.21 -6.96
C CYS A 95 -1.02 16.14 -6.96
N CYS A 96 -0.62 15.72 -8.15
CA CYS A 96 0.51 14.81 -8.31
C CYS A 96 1.82 15.59 -8.27
N VAL A 97 2.48 15.58 -7.12
CA VAL A 97 3.82 16.19 -6.97
C VAL A 97 4.79 15.54 -7.97
N GLY A 98 5.61 16.37 -8.60
CA GLY A 98 6.45 15.99 -9.72
C GLY A 98 5.78 16.19 -11.10
N LYS A 99 4.46 16.44 -11.14
CA LYS A 99 3.72 16.76 -12.38
C LYS A 99 2.97 18.08 -12.29
N ASN A 100 2.15 18.28 -11.25
CA ASN A 100 1.35 19.48 -11.05
C ASN A 100 2.10 20.57 -10.27
N VAL A 101 2.96 20.17 -9.37
CA VAL A 101 3.84 21.00 -8.58
C VAL A 101 5.20 20.31 -8.49
N THR A 102 6.28 21.06 -8.63
CA THR A 102 7.65 20.52 -8.60
C THR A 102 8.17 20.39 -7.17
N ALA A 103 9.23 19.58 -6.99
CA ALA A 103 9.94 19.44 -5.73
C ALA A 103 10.48 20.80 -5.25
N ASN A 104 11.06 21.62 -6.16
CA ASN A 104 11.60 22.92 -5.84
C ASN A 104 10.53 23.91 -5.36
N GLU A 105 9.38 23.97 -6.05
CA GLU A 105 8.29 24.83 -5.62
C GLU A 105 7.79 24.51 -4.20
N LEU A 106 7.75 23.22 -3.82
CA LEU A 106 7.38 22.83 -2.46
C LEU A 106 8.44 23.23 -1.43
N ARG A 107 9.73 23.07 -1.75
CA ARG A 107 10.84 23.48 -0.87
C ARG A 107 10.93 24.99 -0.70
N GLU A 108 10.50 25.77 -1.68
CA GLU A 108 10.43 27.23 -1.58
C GLU A 108 9.25 27.73 -0.75
N ARG A 109 8.14 26.99 -0.76
CA ARG A 109 6.88 27.38 -0.08
C ARG A 109 6.76 26.89 1.35
N HIS A 110 7.54 25.87 1.72
CA HIS A 110 7.45 25.22 3.02
C HIS A 110 8.81 25.14 3.71
N ASP A 111 8.79 25.26 5.04
CA ASP A 111 10.01 25.15 5.86
C ASP A 111 10.53 23.71 5.95
N ALA A 112 9.68 22.71 5.72
CA ALA A 112 10.05 21.30 5.61
C ALA A 112 9.11 20.53 4.69
N VAL A 113 9.60 19.42 4.12
CA VAL A 113 8.84 18.51 3.26
C VAL A 113 8.93 17.08 3.80
N VAL A 114 7.80 16.38 3.89
CA VAL A 114 7.74 14.96 4.28
C VAL A 114 7.23 14.12 3.14
N LEU A 115 8.02 13.15 2.69
CA LEU A 115 7.64 12.17 1.67
C LEU A 115 6.99 10.96 2.35
N ALA A 116 5.68 10.78 2.16
CA ALA A 116 4.90 9.65 2.63
C ALA A 116 4.16 8.97 1.46
N ILE A 117 4.91 8.81 0.35
CA ILE A 117 4.38 8.45 -0.98
C ILE A 117 4.17 6.95 -1.19
N GLY A 118 4.45 6.13 -0.19
CA GLY A 118 4.30 4.68 -0.27
C GLY A 118 5.27 4.00 -1.25
N ALA A 119 5.03 2.72 -1.52
CA ALA A 119 5.72 1.93 -2.55
C ALA A 119 4.70 1.66 -3.67
N GLU A 120 4.88 2.27 -4.84
CA GLU A 120 3.91 2.23 -5.93
C GLU A 120 4.40 1.52 -7.19
N THR A 121 5.71 1.28 -7.31
CA THR A 121 6.28 0.54 -8.43
C THR A 121 5.99 -0.94 -8.28
N PRO A 122 5.05 -1.53 -9.07
CA PRO A 122 4.68 -2.93 -8.90
C PRO A 122 5.81 -3.85 -9.37
N ARG A 123 5.94 -5.00 -8.72
CA ARG A 123 6.76 -6.09 -9.24
C ARG A 123 6.06 -6.73 -10.42
N ASP A 124 6.71 -6.74 -11.57
CA ASP A 124 6.20 -7.37 -12.79
C ASP A 124 6.70 -8.80 -12.97
N LEU A 125 6.07 -9.54 -13.88
CA LEU A 125 6.42 -10.89 -14.29
C LEU A 125 6.76 -10.90 -15.79
N PRO A 126 8.00 -10.56 -16.17
CA PRO A 126 8.40 -10.40 -17.57
C PRO A 126 8.67 -11.76 -18.24
N VAL A 127 7.61 -12.54 -18.44
CA VAL A 127 7.63 -13.80 -19.17
C VAL A 127 6.87 -13.65 -20.50
N ASP A 128 7.07 -14.60 -21.44
CA ASP A 128 6.41 -14.60 -22.72
C ASP A 128 4.90 -14.44 -22.58
N GLY A 129 4.28 -13.57 -23.38
CA GLY A 129 2.86 -13.29 -23.39
C GLY A 129 2.40 -12.30 -22.32
N ARG A 130 3.32 -11.59 -21.61
CA ARG A 130 2.99 -10.60 -20.57
C ARG A 130 2.13 -9.43 -21.10
N ASP A 131 2.23 -9.13 -22.38
CA ASP A 131 1.55 -8.03 -23.08
C ASP A 131 0.12 -8.38 -23.52
N LEU A 132 -0.34 -9.60 -23.33
CA LEU A 132 -1.71 -10.01 -23.63
C LEU A 132 -2.73 -9.23 -22.78
N ASP A 133 -3.85 -8.83 -23.40
CA ASP A 133 -5.01 -8.25 -22.70
C ASP A 133 -5.57 -9.27 -21.68
N GLY A 134 -5.96 -8.80 -20.50
CA GLY A 134 -6.43 -9.66 -19.41
C GLY A 134 -5.36 -10.00 -18.36
N ILE A 135 -4.13 -9.45 -18.47
CA ILE A 135 -3.09 -9.58 -17.46
C ILE A 135 -2.83 -8.20 -16.84
N HIS A 136 -3.25 -8.02 -15.60
CA HIS A 136 -3.27 -6.72 -14.92
C HIS A 136 -2.59 -6.75 -13.56
N PHE A 137 -2.06 -5.62 -13.14
CA PHE A 137 -1.62 -5.46 -11.75
C PHE A 137 -2.83 -5.35 -10.81
N ALA A 138 -2.68 -5.86 -9.59
CA ALA A 138 -3.69 -5.75 -8.55
C ALA A 138 -4.15 -4.29 -8.34
N MET A 139 -3.21 -3.32 -8.45
CA MET A 139 -3.50 -1.90 -8.28
C MET A 139 -4.13 -1.22 -9.50
N GLU A 140 -4.41 -1.97 -10.56
CA GLU A 140 -5.33 -1.55 -11.64
C GLU A 140 -6.77 -2.03 -11.34
N PHE A 141 -6.91 -3.16 -10.67
CA PHE A 141 -8.17 -3.84 -10.38
C PHE A 141 -8.87 -3.32 -9.11
N LEU A 142 -8.15 -3.32 -7.97
CA LEU A 142 -8.71 -2.99 -6.66
C LEU A 142 -9.24 -1.54 -6.56
N PRO A 143 -8.52 -0.52 -7.06
CA PRO A 143 -9.00 0.86 -7.02
C PRO A 143 -10.30 1.08 -7.80
N GLN A 144 -10.47 0.41 -8.95
CA GLN A 144 -11.69 0.52 -9.75
C GLN A 144 -12.90 0.00 -8.97
N GLN A 145 -12.77 -1.15 -8.28
CA GLN A 145 -13.86 -1.68 -7.46
C GLN A 145 -14.16 -0.78 -6.26
N ASN A 146 -13.14 -0.25 -5.59
CA ASN A 146 -13.34 0.66 -4.46
C ASN A 146 -14.04 1.96 -4.89
N ARG A 147 -13.72 2.52 -6.05
CA ARG A 147 -14.41 3.68 -6.64
C ARG A 147 -15.87 3.37 -6.97
N ALA A 148 -16.13 2.23 -7.60
CA ALA A 148 -17.49 1.77 -7.88
C ALA A 148 -18.32 1.61 -6.60
N ASN A 149 -17.71 1.13 -5.51
CA ASN A 149 -18.38 1.00 -4.20
C ASN A 149 -18.69 2.37 -3.56
N TRP A 150 -17.97 3.44 -3.90
CA TRP A 150 -18.28 4.81 -3.52
C TRP A 150 -19.44 5.42 -4.33
N GLY A 151 -19.85 4.79 -5.42
CA GLY A 151 -20.84 5.33 -6.35
C GLY A 151 -20.22 6.29 -7.39
N ASP A 152 -18.91 6.20 -7.62
CA ASP A 152 -18.26 6.92 -8.72
C ASP A 152 -18.77 6.32 -10.04
N GLU A 153 -19.65 7.02 -10.73
CA GLU A 153 -20.36 6.51 -11.92
C GLU A 153 -19.44 6.34 -13.14
N ASP A 154 -18.34 7.09 -13.18
CA ASP A 154 -17.43 7.07 -14.32
C ASP A 154 -15.96 6.82 -13.90
N VAL A 155 -15.70 5.57 -13.51
CA VAL A 155 -14.32 5.14 -13.22
C VAL A 155 -13.42 5.26 -14.46
N ALA A 156 -13.99 5.14 -15.66
CA ALA A 156 -13.28 5.28 -16.93
C ALA A 156 -12.90 6.74 -17.20
N ALA A 157 -13.69 7.73 -16.78
CA ALA A 157 -13.37 9.15 -16.95
C ALA A 157 -12.15 9.58 -16.13
N LEU A 158 -11.95 8.97 -14.96
CA LEU A 158 -10.80 9.24 -14.09
C LEU A 158 -9.49 8.62 -14.62
N HIS A 159 -9.62 7.55 -15.39
CA HIS A 159 -8.53 6.88 -16.07
C HIS A 159 -8.92 6.53 -17.50
N PRO A 160 -8.98 7.51 -18.44
CA PRO A 160 -9.47 7.31 -19.81
C PRO A 160 -8.74 6.24 -20.61
N GLN A 161 -7.54 5.85 -20.18
CA GLN A 161 -6.72 4.82 -20.81
C GLN A 161 -6.91 3.43 -20.21
N GLN A 162 -7.65 3.31 -19.08
CA GLN A 162 -7.91 2.03 -18.42
C GLN A 162 -9.32 1.53 -18.78
N LYS A 163 -9.38 0.36 -19.39
CA LYS A 163 -10.66 -0.33 -19.61
C LYS A 163 -11.23 -0.76 -18.24
N PRO A 164 -12.57 -0.76 -18.06
CA PRO A 164 -13.19 -1.32 -16.89
C PRO A 164 -12.79 -2.79 -16.69
N LEU A 165 -12.19 -3.09 -15.54
CA LEU A 165 -11.77 -4.44 -15.18
C LEU A 165 -12.86 -5.11 -14.36
N THR A 166 -13.27 -6.31 -14.79
CA THR A 166 -14.21 -7.13 -14.04
C THR A 166 -13.80 -8.59 -14.10
N ALA A 167 -13.98 -9.27 -12.98
CA ALA A 167 -13.82 -10.72 -12.83
C ALA A 167 -15.12 -11.49 -13.10
N ARG A 168 -16.24 -10.79 -13.36
CA ARG A 168 -17.54 -11.42 -13.59
C ARG A 168 -17.47 -12.45 -14.73
N ASP A 169 -17.97 -13.66 -14.45
CA ASP A 169 -18.05 -14.79 -15.36
C ASP A 169 -16.69 -15.24 -15.94
N LYS A 170 -15.55 -14.88 -15.28
CA LYS A 170 -14.20 -15.20 -15.71
C LYS A 170 -13.56 -16.26 -14.82
N LYS A 171 -12.68 -17.07 -15.44
CA LYS A 171 -11.68 -17.87 -14.73
C LYS A 171 -10.52 -16.96 -14.34
N VAL A 172 -10.32 -16.72 -13.05
CA VAL A 172 -9.34 -15.77 -12.52
C VAL A 172 -8.17 -16.52 -11.91
N ILE A 173 -6.96 -16.13 -12.27
CA ILE A 173 -5.73 -16.56 -11.58
C ILE A 173 -5.10 -15.34 -10.90
N VAL A 174 -4.87 -15.44 -9.59
CA VAL A 174 -4.15 -14.44 -8.79
C VAL A 174 -2.74 -14.95 -8.53
N ILE A 175 -1.72 -14.18 -8.93
CA ILE A 175 -0.31 -14.53 -8.71
C ILE A 175 0.21 -13.69 -7.55
N GLY A 176 0.56 -14.35 -6.44
CA GLY A 176 1.02 -13.80 -5.17
C GLY A 176 0.07 -14.08 -4.01
N GLY A 177 0.60 -14.64 -2.92
CA GLY A 177 -0.15 -15.12 -1.75
C GLY A 177 -0.25 -14.13 -0.58
N GLY A 178 0.19 -12.88 -0.74
CA GLY A 178 0.12 -11.85 0.31
C GLY A 178 -1.28 -11.24 0.47
N ASP A 179 -1.38 -10.23 1.34
CA ASP A 179 -2.65 -9.51 1.61
C ASP A 179 -3.30 -8.94 0.35
N THR A 180 -2.51 -8.39 -0.56
CA THR A 180 -2.99 -7.87 -1.86
C THR A 180 -3.59 -9.00 -2.72
N GLY A 181 -2.99 -10.19 -2.71
CA GLY A 181 -3.53 -11.36 -3.39
C GLY A 181 -4.88 -11.78 -2.78
N SER A 182 -4.96 -11.83 -1.45
CA SER A 182 -6.20 -12.08 -0.72
C SER A 182 -7.30 -11.05 -1.06
N ASP A 183 -6.93 -9.79 -1.25
CA ASP A 183 -7.86 -8.72 -1.65
C ASP A 183 -8.38 -8.92 -3.07
N CYS A 184 -7.51 -9.34 -3.99
CA CYS A 184 -7.89 -9.69 -5.36
C CYS A 184 -8.82 -10.90 -5.40
N ILE A 185 -8.54 -11.95 -4.62
CA ILE A 185 -9.39 -13.15 -4.49
C ILE A 185 -10.80 -12.76 -4.06
N GLY A 186 -10.92 -12.11 -2.90
CA GLY A 186 -12.22 -11.76 -2.33
C GLY A 186 -13.00 -10.74 -3.18
N THR A 187 -12.32 -9.86 -3.90
CA THR A 187 -12.94 -8.93 -4.85
C THR A 187 -13.46 -9.68 -6.07
N SER A 188 -12.67 -10.61 -6.63
CA SER A 188 -13.06 -11.41 -7.79
C SER A 188 -14.29 -12.28 -7.49
N LEU A 189 -14.34 -12.93 -6.32
CA LEU A 189 -15.50 -13.71 -5.87
C LEU A 189 -16.76 -12.83 -5.79
N ARG A 190 -16.67 -11.65 -5.18
CA ARG A 190 -17.80 -10.71 -5.02
C ARG A 190 -18.26 -10.10 -6.34
N GLN A 191 -17.41 -10.05 -7.34
CA GLN A 191 -17.79 -9.67 -8.69
C GLN A 191 -18.47 -10.81 -9.47
N GLY A 192 -18.48 -12.04 -8.94
CA GLY A 192 -19.08 -13.22 -9.60
C GLY A 192 -18.12 -13.90 -10.58
N ALA A 193 -16.86 -14.06 -10.21
CA ALA A 193 -15.93 -14.88 -10.98
C ALA A 193 -16.43 -16.31 -11.13
N GLN A 194 -16.21 -16.94 -12.30
CA GLN A 194 -16.56 -18.35 -12.54
C GLN A 194 -15.70 -19.28 -11.67
N SER A 195 -14.42 -18.96 -11.54
CA SER A 195 -13.49 -19.65 -10.64
C SER A 195 -12.34 -18.71 -10.27
N VAL A 196 -11.75 -18.93 -9.09
CA VAL A 196 -10.58 -18.20 -8.64
C VAL A 196 -9.53 -19.19 -8.14
N VAL A 197 -8.29 -19.07 -8.61
CA VAL A 197 -7.14 -19.87 -8.16
C VAL A 197 -6.00 -18.91 -7.79
N ASN A 198 -5.25 -19.24 -6.74
CA ASN A 198 -4.13 -18.44 -6.29
C ASN A 198 -2.81 -19.22 -6.42
N PHE A 199 -1.77 -18.56 -6.95
CA PHE A 199 -0.43 -19.09 -7.07
C PHE A 199 0.53 -18.36 -6.14
N GLU A 200 1.25 -19.12 -5.32
CA GLU A 200 2.27 -18.61 -4.42
C GLU A 200 3.63 -19.32 -4.75
N LEU A 201 4.63 -18.50 -5.01
CA LEU A 201 5.98 -18.97 -5.30
C LEU A 201 6.64 -19.62 -4.07
N MET A 202 6.35 -19.08 -2.90
CA MET A 202 6.94 -19.55 -1.64
C MET A 202 6.30 -20.87 -1.20
N SER A 203 7.01 -21.59 -0.32
CA SER A 203 6.46 -22.78 0.34
C SER A 203 5.32 -22.40 1.30
N HIS A 204 4.42 -23.35 1.54
CA HIS A 204 3.38 -23.22 2.55
C HIS A 204 4.00 -22.83 3.91
N PRO A 205 3.52 -21.75 4.55
CA PRO A 205 4.01 -21.38 5.87
C PRO A 205 3.74 -22.47 6.90
N PRO A 206 4.57 -22.59 7.95
CA PRO A 206 4.36 -23.58 9.00
C PRO A 206 3.06 -23.31 9.76
N GLU A 207 2.40 -24.36 10.24
CA GLU A 207 1.17 -24.23 11.06
C GLU A 207 1.47 -23.63 12.43
N ASP A 208 2.63 -23.98 13.02
CA ASP A 208 3.07 -23.55 14.33
C ASP A 208 4.36 -22.74 14.28
N ARG A 209 4.69 -22.03 15.35
CA ARG A 209 5.95 -21.29 15.48
C ARG A 209 7.14 -22.23 15.39
N VAL A 210 8.10 -21.89 14.53
CA VAL A 210 9.38 -22.54 14.44
C VAL A 210 10.38 -21.96 15.44
N GLU A 211 11.45 -22.69 15.76
CA GLU A 211 12.49 -22.30 16.73
C GLU A 211 13.10 -20.91 16.43
N GLY A 212 13.28 -20.56 15.16
CA GLY A 212 13.79 -19.24 14.72
C GLY A 212 12.78 -18.09 14.82
N ASN A 213 11.57 -18.32 15.37
CA ASN A 213 10.53 -17.30 15.51
C ASN A 213 9.85 -17.36 16.90
N PRO A 214 10.60 -17.13 18.00
CA PRO A 214 10.07 -17.21 19.35
C PRO A 214 9.13 -16.03 19.67
N TRP A 215 8.24 -16.22 20.65
CA TRP A 215 7.51 -15.11 21.28
C TRP A 215 8.52 -14.15 21.97
N PRO A 216 8.36 -12.80 21.92
CA PRO A 216 7.19 -12.03 21.49
C PRO A 216 7.17 -11.63 20.01
N GLN A 217 8.07 -12.14 19.19
CA GLN A 217 8.07 -11.82 17.75
C GLN A 217 6.72 -12.15 17.11
N TRP A 218 6.40 -11.43 16.03
CA TRP A 218 5.23 -11.76 15.22
C TRP A 218 5.30 -13.21 14.73
N ALA A 219 4.23 -13.98 14.91
CA ALA A 219 4.21 -15.38 14.50
C ALA A 219 4.20 -15.50 12.96
N ARG A 220 5.26 -16.07 12.41
CA ARG A 220 5.39 -16.40 10.98
C ARG A 220 4.79 -17.76 10.71
N ILE A 221 3.48 -17.88 10.90
CA ILE A 221 2.71 -19.11 10.75
C ILE A 221 1.67 -18.93 9.65
N TYR A 222 1.16 -20.05 9.15
CA TYR A 222 0.04 -20.04 8.22
C TYR A 222 -1.17 -19.33 8.81
N ARG A 223 -1.73 -18.39 8.05
CA ARG A 223 -2.95 -17.67 8.40
C ARG A 223 -3.84 -17.57 7.19
N ARG A 224 -4.90 -18.31 7.23
CA ARG A 224 -5.92 -18.27 6.19
C ARG A 224 -6.74 -16.98 6.32
N SER A 225 -6.85 -16.22 5.25
CA SER A 225 -7.76 -15.07 5.20
C SER A 225 -9.18 -15.55 4.87
N SER A 226 -10.19 -14.79 5.29
CA SER A 226 -11.58 -15.09 4.93
C SER A 226 -11.83 -15.18 3.41
N SER A 227 -11.08 -14.41 2.61
CA SER A 227 -11.16 -14.48 1.14
C SER A 227 -10.63 -15.80 0.59
N VAL A 228 -9.58 -16.36 1.20
CA VAL A 228 -9.06 -17.68 0.83
C VAL A 228 -10.01 -18.79 1.26
N GLU A 229 -10.59 -18.69 2.46
CA GLU A 229 -11.62 -19.64 2.93
C GLU A 229 -12.82 -19.67 1.97
N GLU A 230 -13.35 -18.50 1.61
CA GLU A 230 -14.46 -18.36 0.67
C GLU A 230 -14.12 -18.90 -0.73
N MET A 231 -12.88 -18.69 -1.20
CA MET A 231 -12.40 -19.26 -2.47
C MET A 231 -12.37 -20.79 -2.43
N GLU A 232 -11.85 -21.39 -1.37
CA GLU A 232 -11.78 -22.85 -1.20
C GLU A 232 -13.19 -23.48 -1.12
N GLU A 233 -14.15 -22.84 -0.43
CA GLU A 233 -15.55 -23.26 -0.38
C GLU A 233 -16.23 -23.26 -1.76
N THR A 234 -15.78 -22.42 -2.67
CA THR A 234 -16.26 -22.35 -4.05
C THR A 234 -15.49 -23.25 -5.03
N GLY A 235 -14.58 -24.09 -4.52
CA GLY A 235 -13.80 -25.05 -5.30
C GLY A 235 -12.50 -24.50 -5.89
N GLY A 236 -12.09 -23.29 -5.48
CA GLY A 236 -10.76 -22.75 -5.76
C GLY A 236 -9.69 -23.31 -4.83
N ALA A 237 -8.43 -22.99 -5.08
CA ALA A 237 -7.29 -23.45 -4.28
C ALA A 237 -6.12 -22.48 -4.31
N VAL A 238 -5.30 -22.51 -3.24
CA VAL A 238 -3.97 -21.93 -3.23
C VAL A 238 -2.95 -23.00 -3.59
N HIS A 239 -2.14 -22.74 -4.61
CA HIS A 239 -1.03 -23.58 -5.01
C HIS A 239 0.28 -22.92 -4.57
N TYR A 240 1.03 -23.60 -3.72
CA TYR A 240 2.35 -23.18 -3.24
C TYR A 240 3.48 -23.81 -4.05
N CYS A 241 4.68 -23.26 -3.94
CA CYS A 241 5.85 -23.72 -4.68
C CYS A 241 5.60 -23.79 -6.18
N ILE A 242 4.91 -22.82 -6.75
CA ILE A 242 4.53 -22.78 -8.16
C ILE A 242 5.04 -21.50 -8.84
N MET A 243 5.65 -21.65 -10.01
CA MET A 243 6.19 -20.54 -10.79
C MET A 243 5.52 -20.47 -12.16
N THR A 244 4.96 -19.33 -12.49
CA THR A 244 4.47 -19.05 -13.85
C THR A 244 5.65 -18.84 -14.80
N THR A 245 5.65 -19.54 -15.92
CA THR A 245 6.75 -19.54 -16.90
C THR A 245 6.37 -18.83 -18.19
N ARG A 246 5.07 -18.79 -18.52
CA ARG A 246 4.58 -18.19 -19.76
C ARG A 246 3.07 -17.95 -19.68
N PHE A 247 2.60 -16.88 -20.33
CA PHE A 247 1.19 -16.66 -20.61
C PHE A 247 0.85 -17.14 -22.02
N LYS A 248 -0.34 -17.69 -22.20
CA LYS A 248 -0.88 -18.13 -23.49
C LYS A 248 -2.08 -17.27 -23.86
N GLY A 249 -2.22 -17.01 -25.15
CA GLY A 249 -3.33 -16.20 -25.63
C GLY A 249 -3.75 -16.53 -27.04
N ALA A 250 -4.94 -16.07 -27.37
CA ALA A 250 -5.48 -16.05 -28.72
C ALA A 250 -6.06 -14.65 -28.98
N ASP A 251 -5.93 -14.16 -30.21
CA ASP A 251 -6.45 -12.84 -30.63
C ASP A 251 -6.06 -11.68 -29.71
N GLY A 252 -4.81 -11.73 -29.17
CA GLY A 252 -4.26 -10.70 -28.30
C GLY A 252 -4.78 -10.74 -26.85
N ARG A 253 -5.52 -11.77 -26.43
CA ARG A 253 -6.06 -11.95 -25.09
C ARG A 253 -5.51 -13.18 -24.41
N VAL A 254 -5.33 -13.12 -23.09
CA VAL A 254 -4.95 -14.28 -22.28
C VAL A 254 -6.06 -15.32 -22.32
N THR A 255 -5.69 -16.59 -22.54
CA THR A 255 -6.59 -17.75 -22.49
C THR A 255 -6.09 -18.81 -21.53
N GLY A 256 -4.87 -18.63 -20.99
CA GLY A 256 -4.26 -19.52 -20.03
C GLY A 256 -2.83 -19.14 -19.71
N LEU A 257 -2.21 -19.93 -18.86
CA LEU A 257 -0.79 -19.79 -18.54
C LEU A 257 -0.15 -21.15 -18.26
N GLU A 258 1.17 -21.18 -18.31
CA GLU A 258 1.98 -22.35 -17.98
C GLU A 258 2.75 -22.11 -16.68
N THR A 259 2.82 -23.15 -15.86
CA THR A 259 3.57 -23.15 -14.62
C THR A 259 4.49 -24.35 -14.52
N VAL A 260 5.46 -24.24 -13.61
CA VAL A 260 6.27 -25.37 -13.12
C VAL A 260 6.26 -25.36 -11.60
N ASP A 261 6.38 -26.52 -10.99
CA ASP A 261 6.63 -26.60 -9.56
C ASP A 261 8.07 -26.15 -9.25
N VAL A 262 8.32 -25.60 -8.07
CA VAL A 262 9.66 -25.16 -7.64
C VAL A 262 10.06 -25.84 -6.35
N ASP A 263 11.35 -26.18 -6.25
CA ASP A 263 12.00 -26.68 -5.04
C ASP A 263 12.80 -25.56 -4.36
N TRP A 264 12.67 -25.43 -3.05
CA TRP A 264 13.35 -24.46 -2.20
C TRP A 264 14.45 -25.06 -1.34
N SER A 265 14.82 -26.35 -1.53
CA SER A 265 15.79 -27.06 -0.69
C SER A 265 17.17 -26.37 -0.62
N ASN A 266 17.55 -25.63 -1.65
CA ASN A 266 18.80 -24.86 -1.73
C ASN A 266 18.65 -23.37 -1.37
N GLY A 267 17.52 -22.96 -0.78
CA GLY A 267 17.23 -21.56 -0.41
C GLY A 267 16.96 -20.63 -1.59
N LYS A 268 16.84 -21.17 -2.82
CA LYS A 268 16.43 -20.47 -4.04
C LYS A 268 15.39 -21.33 -4.79
N PRO A 269 14.46 -20.68 -5.51
CA PRO A 269 13.46 -21.43 -6.30
C PRO A 269 14.13 -22.10 -7.50
N GLU A 270 14.20 -23.42 -7.49
CA GLU A 270 14.69 -24.24 -8.59
C GLU A 270 13.51 -24.93 -9.28
N LYS A 271 13.43 -24.85 -10.61
CA LYS A 271 12.36 -25.47 -11.39
C LYS A 271 12.47 -27.00 -11.31
N VAL A 272 11.35 -27.66 -11.03
CA VAL A 272 11.27 -29.14 -11.07
C VAL A 272 10.99 -29.59 -12.49
N PRO A 273 11.91 -30.30 -13.16
CA PRO A 273 11.69 -30.76 -14.53
C PRO A 273 10.53 -31.75 -14.63
N GLY A 274 9.69 -31.61 -15.67
CA GLY A 274 8.57 -32.52 -15.92
C GLY A 274 7.31 -32.20 -15.06
N SER A 275 7.32 -31.05 -14.36
CA SER A 275 6.18 -30.59 -13.57
C SER A 275 5.34 -29.53 -14.28
N GLU A 276 5.57 -29.35 -15.59
CA GLU A 276 4.86 -28.35 -16.38
C GLU A 276 3.35 -28.60 -16.37
N LYS A 277 2.58 -27.55 -16.05
CA LYS A 277 1.11 -27.59 -16.01
C LYS A 277 0.54 -26.45 -16.82
N HIS A 278 -0.57 -26.68 -17.49
CA HIS A 278 -1.37 -25.68 -18.17
C HIS A 278 -2.63 -25.35 -17.34
N TRP A 279 -2.96 -24.07 -17.29
CA TRP A 279 -4.12 -23.54 -16.58
C TRP A 279 -4.90 -22.60 -17.52
N ASP A 280 -6.19 -22.88 -17.70
CA ASP A 280 -7.07 -21.97 -18.43
C ASP A 280 -7.41 -20.76 -17.56
N CYS A 281 -7.39 -19.56 -18.13
CA CYS A 281 -7.84 -18.34 -17.47
C CYS A 281 -8.24 -17.27 -18.48
N ASP A 282 -9.12 -16.36 -18.04
CA ASP A 282 -9.60 -15.20 -18.79
C ASP A 282 -9.08 -13.89 -18.17
N LEU A 283 -8.58 -13.96 -16.94
CA LEU A 283 -8.05 -12.83 -16.18
C LEU A 283 -6.91 -13.27 -15.27
N VAL A 284 -5.80 -12.58 -15.32
CA VAL A 284 -4.66 -12.75 -14.40
C VAL A 284 -4.43 -11.47 -13.62
N LEU A 285 -4.34 -11.57 -12.30
CA LEU A 285 -4.07 -10.45 -11.39
C LEU A 285 -2.70 -10.65 -10.74
N LEU A 286 -1.76 -9.76 -11.05
CA LEU A 286 -0.42 -9.75 -10.50
C LEU A 286 -0.41 -9.02 -9.15
N ALA A 287 -0.25 -9.77 -8.06
CA ALA A 287 -0.25 -9.29 -6.67
C ALA A 287 1.07 -9.63 -5.96
N MET A 288 2.20 -9.46 -6.67
CA MET A 288 3.53 -9.91 -6.24
C MET A 288 4.31 -8.88 -5.40
N GLY A 289 3.62 -7.84 -4.88
CA GLY A 289 4.22 -6.76 -4.11
C GLY A 289 4.87 -5.67 -4.96
N PHE A 290 5.63 -4.79 -4.30
CA PHE A 290 6.18 -3.57 -4.90
C PHE A 290 7.71 -3.54 -4.76
N LEU A 291 8.35 -2.74 -5.62
CA LEU A 291 9.80 -2.56 -5.65
C LEU A 291 10.25 -1.30 -4.88
N GLY A 292 9.36 -0.33 -4.68
CA GLY A 292 9.69 0.93 -4.00
C GLY A 292 8.79 2.09 -4.44
N PRO A 293 9.14 3.32 -4.04
CA PRO A 293 8.45 4.53 -4.46
C PRO A 293 8.64 4.82 -5.95
N ARG A 294 7.85 5.74 -6.48
CA ARG A 294 8.04 6.25 -7.84
C ARG A 294 9.39 6.95 -7.96
N GLN A 295 10.27 6.43 -8.79
CA GLN A 295 11.65 6.92 -8.94
C GLN A 295 11.71 8.35 -9.51
N GLU A 296 10.77 8.72 -10.41
CA GLU A 296 10.66 10.08 -10.94
C GLU A 296 10.60 11.16 -9.86
N LEU A 297 9.94 10.87 -8.73
CA LEU A 297 9.84 11.81 -7.62
C LEU A 297 11.11 11.81 -6.75
N VAL A 298 11.71 10.65 -6.57
CA VAL A 298 13.01 10.49 -5.90
C VAL A 298 14.09 11.29 -6.61
N GLU A 299 14.13 11.19 -7.95
CA GLU A 299 15.06 11.96 -8.81
C GLU A 299 14.80 13.46 -8.74
N GLN A 300 13.54 13.92 -8.74
CA GLN A 300 13.21 15.35 -8.66
C GLN A 300 13.61 16.00 -7.34
N PHE A 301 13.62 15.23 -6.25
CA PHE A 301 14.13 15.67 -4.95
C PHE A 301 15.63 15.42 -4.77
N ASP A 302 16.31 14.81 -5.76
CA ASP A 302 17.72 14.43 -5.71
C ASP A 302 18.08 13.60 -4.46
N LEU A 303 17.30 12.50 -4.23
CA LEU A 303 17.42 11.68 -3.04
C LEU A 303 18.25 10.43 -3.28
N GLU A 304 19.03 10.05 -2.27
CA GLU A 304 19.71 8.76 -2.23
C GLU A 304 18.73 7.64 -1.93
N THR A 305 18.95 6.48 -2.60
CA THR A 305 18.17 5.26 -2.38
C THR A 305 19.06 4.09 -2.01
N ASP A 306 18.49 3.12 -1.28
CA ASP A 306 19.13 1.85 -0.99
C ASP A 306 19.08 0.87 -2.18
N GLN A 307 19.66 -0.34 -2.01
CA GLN A 307 19.67 -1.39 -3.03
C GLN A 307 18.25 -1.90 -3.42
N ARG A 308 17.24 -1.56 -2.61
CA ARG A 308 15.83 -1.90 -2.85
C ARG A 308 15.03 -0.70 -3.38
N SER A 309 15.72 0.37 -3.78
CA SER A 309 15.12 1.63 -4.27
C SER A 309 14.30 2.39 -3.22
N ASN A 310 14.45 2.12 -1.92
CA ASN A 310 13.83 2.89 -0.87
C ASN A 310 14.66 4.14 -0.55
N ILE A 311 14.01 5.21 -0.12
CA ILE A 311 14.67 6.47 0.25
C ILE A 311 15.54 6.25 1.49
N VAL A 312 16.83 6.54 1.38
CA VAL A 312 17.77 6.50 2.51
C VAL A 312 17.53 7.71 3.42
N THR A 313 17.54 7.49 4.72
CA THR A 313 17.41 8.55 5.72
C THR A 313 18.37 8.31 6.89
N ASP A 314 18.70 9.37 7.59
CA ASP A 314 19.45 9.32 8.84
C ASP A 314 18.59 8.82 10.03
N GLY A 315 19.13 8.89 11.24
CA GLY A 315 18.43 8.51 12.48
C GLY A 315 17.21 9.40 12.79
N CYS A 316 17.20 10.63 12.28
CA CYS A 316 16.11 11.59 12.41
C CYS A 316 15.13 11.55 11.21
N LYS A 317 15.20 10.53 10.38
CA LYS A 317 14.36 10.33 9.20
C LYS A 317 14.50 11.42 8.12
N MET A 318 15.56 12.25 8.22
CA MET A 318 15.90 13.22 7.18
C MET A 318 16.63 12.50 6.05
N SER A 319 16.30 12.83 4.81
CA SER A 319 16.92 12.27 3.60
C SER A 319 18.31 12.88 3.35
N SER A 320 18.92 12.58 2.20
CA SER A 320 20.14 13.24 1.72
C SER A 320 19.97 14.73 1.46
N GLN A 321 18.74 15.26 1.47
CA GLN A 321 18.43 16.66 1.25
C GLN A 321 17.95 17.31 2.55
N ASP A 322 18.54 18.46 2.89
CA ASP A 322 18.20 19.23 4.09
C ASP A 322 16.72 19.66 4.08
N GLY A 323 16.04 19.46 5.20
CA GLY A 323 14.62 19.77 5.37
C GLY A 323 13.65 18.83 4.63
N VAL A 324 14.16 17.75 4.01
CA VAL A 324 13.34 16.73 3.34
C VAL A 324 13.39 15.41 4.11
N PHE A 325 12.25 14.94 4.54
CA PHE A 325 12.10 13.73 5.38
C PHE A 325 11.30 12.65 4.66
N ALA A 326 11.40 11.40 5.09
CA ALA A 326 10.62 10.30 4.52
C ALA A 326 10.07 9.36 5.59
N ALA A 327 8.84 8.85 5.36
CA ALA A 327 8.14 7.94 6.26
C ALA A 327 7.34 6.86 5.52
N GLY A 328 7.19 5.69 6.13
CA GLY A 328 6.40 4.58 5.64
C GLY A 328 7.10 3.82 4.51
N ASP A 329 6.31 3.22 3.62
CA ASP A 329 6.81 2.24 2.65
C ASP A 329 7.82 2.82 1.64
N CYS A 330 7.81 4.12 1.37
CA CYS A 330 8.82 4.74 0.50
C CYS A 330 10.24 4.73 1.08
N ARG A 331 10.34 4.58 2.41
CA ARG A 331 11.60 4.55 3.15
C ARG A 331 11.94 3.13 3.63
N ARG A 332 10.98 2.43 4.22
CA ARG A 332 11.21 1.11 4.85
C ARG A 332 10.97 -0.08 3.91
N GLY A 333 10.38 0.16 2.75
CA GLY A 333 9.77 -0.86 1.92
C GLY A 333 8.34 -1.19 2.39
N GLN A 334 7.61 -1.95 1.59
CA GLN A 334 6.22 -2.31 1.90
C GLN A 334 6.12 -2.99 3.27
N SER A 335 5.17 -2.53 4.09
CA SER A 335 5.03 -2.96 5.47
C SER A 335 3.57 -2.88 5.95
N LEU A 336 3.33 -3.20 7.22
CA LEU A 336 1.99 -3.11 7.81
C LEU A 336 1.58 -1.64 8.04
N VAL A 337 0.27 -1.39 8.01
CA VAL A 337 -0.33 -0.07 8.28
C VAL A 337 0.15 0.51 9.61
N VAL A 338 0.28 -0.32 10.65
CA VAL A 338 0.76 0.09 11.97
C VAL A 338 2.18 0.66 11.93
N TRP A 339 3.05 0.13 11.07
CA TRP A 339 4.40 0.66 10.86
C TRP A 339 4.38 2.00 10.14
N GLY A 340 3.53 2.14 9.13
CA GLY A 340 3.35 3.42 8.45
C GLY A 340 2.90 4.51 9.42
N ILE A 341 1.90 4.23 10.27
CA ILE A 341 1.43 5.15 11.31
C ILE A 341 2.54 5.49 12.31
N ALA A 342 3.26 4.48 12.80
CA ALA A 342 4.34 4.66 13.76
C ALA A 342 5.46 5.54 13.21
N GLU A 343 5.93 5.24 11.99
CA GLU A 343 6.96 6.06 11.33
C GLU A 343 6.48 7.48 11.00
N GLY A 344 5.23 7.65 10.57
CA GLY A 344 4.66 8.98 10.37
C GLY A 344 4.68 9.83 11.64
N ARG A 345 4.39 9.23 12.80
CA ARG A 345 4.47 9.91 14.10
C ARG A 345 5.91 10.23 14.52
N GLU A 346 6.84 9.30 14.26
CA GLU A 346 8.24 9.50 14.54
C GLU A 346 8.84 10.62 13.68
N VAL A 347 8.56 10.62 12.37
CA VAL A 347 9.00 11.69 11.46
C VAL A 347 8.44 13.03 11.88
N ALA A 348 7.18 13.11 12.32
CA ALA A 348 6.61 14.36 12.81
C ALA A 348 7.43 14.95 13.98
N ARG A 349 7.87 14.10 14.91
CA ARG A 349 8.73 14.49 16.01
C ARG A 349 10.08 15.03 15.50
N CYS A 350 10.70 14.34 14.56
CA CYS A 350 11.98 14.77 13.98
C CYS A 350 11.86 16.10 13.22
N VAL A 351 10.79 16.30 12.48
CA VAL A 351 10.51 17.57 11.77
C VAL A 351 10.26 18.70 12.77
N ASP A 352 9.51 18.46 13.85
CA ASP A 352 9.27 19.45 14.91
C ASP A 352 10.61 19.90 15.56
N GLU A 353 11.49 18.93 15.89
CA GLU A 353 12.84 19.22 16.40
C GLU A 353 13.71 20.02 15.40
N TYR A 354 13.64 19.66 14.13
CA TYR A 354 14.36 20.36 13.06
C TYR A 354 13.88 21.81 12.93
N LEU A 355 12.57 22.03 12.89
CA LEU A 355 11.99 23.36 12.66
C LEU A 355 12.16 24.32 13.84
N LEU A 356 12.07 23.80 15.07
CA LEU A 356 12.11 24.59 16.30
C LEU A 356 13.49 24.62 16.94
N GLN A 357 14.45 23.80 16.49
CA GLN A 357 15.79 23.66 17.05
C GLN A 357 15.79 23.40 18.55
N GLN A 358 14.80 22.61 19.01
CA GLN A 358 14.63 22.22 20.41
C GLN A 358 14.01 20.82 20.51
N THR A 359 14.09 20.20 21.69
CA THR A 359 13.46 18.88 21.91
C THR A 359 11.94 18.99 21.72
N SER A 360 11.41 18.11 20.88
CA SER A 360 9.97 18.02 20.63
C SER A 360 9.19 17.55 21.85
N LEU A 361 7.99 18.10 22.03
CA LEU A 361 7.02 17.63 23.03
C LEU A 361 6.13 16.50 22.49
N LEU A 362 6.26 16.16 21.21
CA LEU A 362 5.54 15.03 20.62
C LEU A 362 6.03 13.70 21.22
N PRO A 363 5.12 12.72 21.43
CA PRO A 363 5.50 11.43 22.00
C PRO A 363 6.57 10.72 21.15
N GLU A 364 7.60 10.20 21.79
CA GLU A 364 8.58 9.34 21.16
C GLU A 364 7.94 7.99 20.80
N VAL A 365 8.09 7.58 19.54
CA VAL A 365 7.70 6.26 19.07
C VAL A 365 8.95 5.38 19.02
N ARG A 366 9.08 4.47 19.96
CA ARG A 366 10.23 3.55 20.01
C ARG A 366 9.96 2.34 19.14
N LEU A 367 10.43 2.39 17.90
CA LEU A 367 10.32 1.29 16.94
C LEU A 367 11.32 0.15 17.20
N ASP A 368 12.43 0.44 17.89
CA ASP A 368 13.47 -0.50 18.28
C ASP A 368 13.04 -1.59 19.28
N ARG A 369 11.93 -1.37 19.98
CA ARG A 369 11.37 -2.38 20.91
C ARG A 369 10.57 -3.49 20.26
N PHE A 370 10.36 -3.40 18.97
CA PHE A 370 9.56 -4.33 18.18
C PHE A 370 10.34 -4.81 16.96
N ASP A 371 11.47 -5.50 17.19
CA ASP A 371 12.13 -6.25 16.12
C ASP A 371 11.21 -7.39 15.67
N TYR A 372 10.57 -7.18 14.52
CA TYR A 372 9.74 -8.17 13.86
C TYR A 372 10.40 -8.70 12.59
#